data_d6cb427a9bf2e42f43d437fd3cd9b1cf
#
_entry.id   d6cb427a9bf2e42f43d437fd3cd9b1cf
#
_cell.length_a   1.000
_cell.length_b   1.000
_cell.length_c   1.000
_cell.angle_alpha   90.00
_cell.angle_beta   90.00
_cell.angle_gamma   90.00
#
_symmetry.space_group_name_H-M   'P 1'
#
loop_
_entity.id
_entity.type
_entity.pdbx_description
1 polymer ?
#
loop_
_entity_poly.entity_id
_entity_poly.type
_entity_poly.pdbx_seq_one_letter_code
_entity_poly.pdbx_strand_id
1 'polypeptide(L)'
;MSGETVFEEIAALFAAHGGETYGEGVTIAEHSLQTAALARAEGAGEALCLAALLHDVGHLLEERDDRFGYHKHDRSGGDWLAARFPAEISEPVRLHVAAKRYLCAAEPDYVALLSEASVHSLSKQGGAMSAEEAAAFKARPFAAEAIRLRRWDDGGKVRGIEVPTFESYRAAIGTWSTYC
;
A
#
# COMPACT_ATOMS: atom_id res chain seq x y z
N MET A 1 21.91 -6.68 6.26
CA MET A 1 21.28 -7.74 5.42
C MET A 1 21.53 -7.35 3.96
N SER A 2 21.81 -8.30 3.07
CA SER A 2 21.95 -8.00 1.63
C SER A 2 20.58 -7.73 1.01
N GLY A 3 20.53 -7.05 -0.16
CA GLY A 3 19.28 -6.85 -0.91
C GLY A 3 18.59 -8.16 -1.29
N GLU A 4 19.35 -9.23 -1.50
CA GLU A 4 18.82 -10.58 -1.70
C GLU A 4 18.09 -11.09 -0.44
N THR A 5 18.65 -10.85 0.75
CA THR A 5 18.00 -11.23 2.02
C THR A 5 16.66 -10.49 2.21
N VAL A 6 16.57 -9.21 1.83
CA VAL A 6 15.32 -8.44 1.92
C VAL A 6 14.27 -8.98 0.96
N PHE A 7 14.66 -9.33 -0.27
CA PHE A 7 13.74 -9.94 -1.23
C PHE A 7 13.19 -11.27 -0.71
N GLU A 8 14.04 -12.17 -0.19
CA GLU A 8 13.62 -13.47 0.32
C GLU A 8 12.70 -13.33 1.55
N GLU A 9 12.95 -12.34 2.40
CA GLU A 9 12.07 -12.03 3.55
C GLU A 9 10.67 -11.62 3.09
N ILE A 10 10.58 -10.71 2.10
CA ILE A 10 9.30 -10.28 1.53
C ILE A 10 8.63 -11.46 0.82
N ALA A 11 9.36 -12.24 0.03
CA ALA A 11 8.83 -13.42 -0.67
C ALA A 11 8.24 -14.43 0.32
N ALA A 12 8.88 -14.64 1.47
CA ALA A 12 8.37 -15.52 2.51
C ALA A 12 7.05 -15.01 3.12
N LEU A 13 6.92 -13.70 3.35
CA LEU A 13 5.67 -13.09 3.82
C LEU A 13 4.54 -13.28 2.81
N PHE A 14 4.79 -13.02 1.53
CA PHE A 14 3.81 -13.23 0.47
C PHE A 14 3.45 -14.71 0.29
N ALA A 15 4.41 -15.62 0.42
CA ALA A 15 4.15 -17.06 0.36
C ALA A 15 3.29 -17.56 1.54
N ALA A 16 3.50 -17.00 2.73
CA ALA A 16 2.76 -17.40 3.94
C ALA A 16 1.32 -16.82 3.96
N HIS A 17 1.14 -15.55 3.59
CA HIS A 17 -0.10 -14.80 3.83
C HIS A 17 -0.70 -14.17 2.56
N GLY A 18 0.03 -14.10 1.46
CA GLY A 18 -0.41 -13.42 0.24
C GLY A 18 -1.64 -14.05 -0.44
N GLY A 19 -1.94 -15.31 -0.16
CA GLY A 19 -3.16 -15.99 -0.65
C GLY A 19 -4.43 -15.63 0.10
N GLU A 20 -4.35 -14.87 1.18
CA GLU A 20 -5.48 -14.47 1.99
C GLU A 20 -6.26 -13.30 1.35
N THR A 21 -7.54 -13.14 1.76
CA THR A 21 -8.39 -12.01 1.38
C THR A 21 -8.97 -11.35 2.63
N TYR A 22 -9.23 -10.05 2.59
CA TYR A 22 -9.89 -9.32 3.69
C TYR A 22 -11.11 -8.54 3.20
N GLY A 23 -12.07 -9.27 2.63
CA GLY A 23 -13.33 -8.71 2.11
C GLY A 23 -13.21 -8.15 0.70
N GLU A 24 -12.05 -8.29 0.05
CA GLU A 24 -11.84 -7.93 -1.35
C GLU A 24 -12.06 -9.14 -2.28
N GLY A 25 -12.30 -8.88 -3.55
CA GLY A 25 -12.51 -9.92 -4.55
C GLY A 25 -11.24 -10.62 -5.03
N VAL A 26 -10.07 -10.19 -4.57
CA VAL A 26 -8.72 -10.64 -4.94
C VAL A 26 -7.93 -10.97 -3.68
N THR A 27 -6.84 -11.74 -3.82
CA THR A 27 -5.90 -12.01 -2.74
C THR A 27 -5.01 -10.80 -2.47
N ILE A 28 -4.36 -10.77 -1.30
CA ILE A 28 -3.37 -9.72 -0.95
C ILE A 28 -2.26 -9.65 -2.00
N ALA A 29 -1.76 -10.80 -2.46
CA ALA A 29 -0.72 -10.85 -3.48
C ALA A 29 -1.20 -10.30 -4.83
N GLU A 30 -2.39 -10.70 -5.29
CA GLU A 30 -2.99 -10.17 -6.53
C GLU A 30 -3.19 -8.66 -6.45
N HIS A 31 -3.73 -8.17 -5.33
CA HIS A 31 -3.93 -6.74 -5.08
C HIS A 31 -2.62 -5.95 -5.11
N SER A 32 -1.61 -6.42 -4.40
CA SER A 32 -0.29 -5.79 -4.36
C SER A 32 0.37 -5.70 -5.74
N LEU A 33 0.32 -6.79 -6.51
CA LEU A 33 0.88 -6.84 -7.86
C LEU A 33 0.11 -5.93 -8.84
N GLN A 34 -1.22 -5.89 -8.75
CA GLN A 34 -2.05 -5.00 -9.57
C GLN A 34 -1.78 -3.53 -9.24
N THR A 35 -1.70 -3.18 -7.96
CA THR A 35 -1.40 -1.82 -7.51
C THR A 35 -0.05 -1.35 -8.05
N ALA A 36 0.98 -2.21 -8.01
CA ALA A 36 2.29 -1.91 -8.59
C ALA A 36 2.27 -1.83 -10.13
N ALA A 37 1.47 -2.67 -10.80
CA ALA A 37 1.31 -2.62 -12.26
C ALA A 37 0.65 -1.31 -12.70
N LEU A 38 -0.37 -0.82 -11.99
CA LEU A 38 -1.01 0.47 -12.24
C LEU A 38 -0.01 1.63 -12.06
N ALA A 39 0.79 1.60 -10.98
CA ALA A 39 1.83 2.60 -10.76
C ALA A 39 2.82 2.66 -11.93
N ARG A 40 3.27 1.49 -12.41
CA ARG A 40 4.18 1.38 -13.55
C ARG A 40 3.53 1.88 -14.86
N ALA A 41 2.28 1.53 -15.11
CA ALA A 41 1.53 1.96 -16.29
C ALA A 41 1.35 3.49 -16.35
N GLU A 42 1.23 4.16 -15.21
CA GLU A 42 1.20 5.61 -15.10
C GLU A 42 2.58 6.29 -15.08
N GLY A 43 3.65 5.55 -15.35
CA GLY A 43 5.02 6.09 -15.40
C GLY A 43 5.56 6.53 -14.05
N ALA A 44 5.14 5.93 -12.95
CA ALA A 44 5.72 6.19 -11.64
C ALA A 44 7.19 5.75 -11.59
N GLY A 45 8.01 6.47 -10.82
CA GLY A 45 9.39 6.07 -10.55
C GLY A 45 9.45 4.73 -9.80
N GLU A 46 10.57 4.02 -9.92
CA GLU A 46 10.75 2.67 -9.38
C GLU A 46 10.48 2.59 -7.87
N ALA A 47 10.92 3.58 -7.08
CA ALA A 47 10.65 3.64 -5.65
C ALA A 47 9.13 3.64 -5.34
N LEU A 48 8.36 4.45 -6.09
CA LEU A 48 6.92 4.52 -5.87
C LEU A 48 6.18 3.29 -6.40
N CYS A 49 6.72 2.60 -7.42
CA CYS A 49 6.22 1.27 -7.83
C CYS A 49 6.46 0.23 -6.73
N LEU A 50 7.60 0.27 -6.04
CA LEU A 50 7.87 -0.59 -4.89
C LEU A 50 6.99 -0.24 -3.68
N ALA A 51 6.74 1.05 -3.42
CA ALA A 51 5.77 1.47 -2.41
C ALA A 51 4.37 0.91 -2.72
N ALA A 52 3.96 0.93 -3.99
CA ALA A 52 2.69 0.36 -4.45
C ALA A 52 2.64 -1.17 -4.28
N LEU A 53 3.72 -1.89 -4.57
CA LEU A 53 3.83 -3.33 -4.34
C LEU A 53 3.70 -3.70 -2.86
N LEU A 54 4.26 -2.88 -1.97
CA LEU A 54 4.45 -3.20 -0.56
C LEU A 54 3.50 -2.43 0.37
N HIS A 55 2.51 -1.69 -0.18
CA HIS A 55 1.68 -0.78 0.61
C HIS A 55 0.90 -1.50 1.73
N ASP A 56 0.50 -2.72 1.48
CA ASP A 56 -0.26 -3.56 2.39
C ASP A 56 0.60 -4.62 3.13
N VAL A 57 1.94 -4.47 3.11
CA VAL A 57 2.84 -5.41 3.80
C VAL A 57 2.51 -5.54 5.29
N GLY A 58 1.98 -4.50 5.93
CA GLY A 58 1.51 -4.54 7.31
C GLY A 58 0.46 -5.61 7.56
N HIS A 59 -0.39 -5.93 6.60
CA HIS A 59 -1.34 -7.04 6.69
C HIS A 59 -0.69 -8.43 6.66
N LEU A 60 0.54 -8.53 6.17
CA LEU A 60 1.32 -9.78 6.17
C LEU A 60 2.13 -9.98 7.46
N LEU A 61 2.25 -8.94 8.31
CA LEU A 61 3.07 -8.94 9.53
C LEU A 61 2.29 -9.25 10.79
N GLU A 62 0.98 -9.01 10.81
CA GLU A 62 0.15 -9.02 12.02
C GLU A 62 -1.10 -9.88 11.83
N GLU A 63 -1.60 -10.44 12.95
CA GLU A 63 -2.91 -11.10 12.97
C GLU A 63 -4.03 -10.06 12.77
N ARG A 64 -5.15 -10.52 12.20
CA ARG A 64 -6.28 -9.65 11.86
C ARG A 64 -7.19 -9.41 13.04
N ASP A 65 -7.65 -8.16 13.19
CA ASP A 65 -8.61 -7.79 14.21
C ASP A 65 -10.06 -8.20 13.85
N ASP A 66 -10.40 -8.22 12.55
CA ASP A 66 -11.74 -8.56 12.06
C ASP A 66 -11.71 -9.20 10.65
N ARG A 67 -12.90 -9.53 10.10
CA ARG A 67 -13.03 -10.14 8.76
C ARG A 67 -12.48 -9.28 7.60
N PHE A 68 -12.30 -7.98 7.81
CA PHE A 68 -11.73 -7.05 6.85
C PHE A 68 -10.24 -6.77 7.11
N GLY A 69 -9.61 -7.46 8.07
CA GLY A 69 -8.21 -7.30 8.41
C GLY A 69 -7.86 -5.93 8.97
N TYR A 70 -8.79 -5.28 9.69
CA TYR A 70 -8.53 -3.98 10.24
C TYR A 70 -7.47 -4.04 11.35
N HIS A 71 -6.38 -3.37 11.13
CA HIS A 71 -5.36 -2.96 12.11
C HIS A 71 -4.58 -1.76 11.54
N LYS A 72 -3.61 -1.24 12.27
CA LYS A 72 -2.83 -0.08 11.82
C LYS A 72 -1.72 -0.50 10.85
N HIS A 73 -2.09 -1.23 9.79
CA HIS A 73 -1.19 -1.81 8.80
C HIS A 73 -0.32 -0.77 8.08
N ASP A 74 -0.83 0.45 7.91
CA ASP A 74 -0.11 1.59 7.35
C ASP A 74 1.10 1.97 8.22
N ARG A 75 0.92 1.96 9.53
CA ARG A 75 1.99 2.28 10.48
C ARG A 75 2.96 1.11 10.62
N SER A 76 2.47 -0.10 10.91
CA SER A 76 3.34 -1.28 11.07
C SER A 76 4.10 -1.59 9.77
N GLY A 77 3.43 -1.52 8.61
CA GLY A 77 4.06 -1.67 7.30
C GLY A 77 5.09 -0.57 7.02
N GLY A 78 4.75 0.70 7.28
CA GLY A 78 5.66 1.82 7.13
C GLY A 78 6.90 1.71 8.02
N ASP A 79 6.74 1.30 9.30
CA ASP A 79 7.86 1.09 10.23
C ASP A 79 8.75 -0.08 9.79
N TRP A 80 8.15 -1.19 9.36
CA TRP A 80 8.86 -2.35 8.84
C TRP A 80 9.67 -2.01 7.58
N LEU A 81 9.08 -1.23 6.66
CA LEU A 81 9.75 -0.78 5.44
C LEU A 81 10.86 0.23 5.73
N ALA A 82 10.66 1.17 6.66
CA ALA A 82 11.69 2.15 7.02
C ALA A 82 12.98 1.53 7.58
N ALA A 83 12.88 0.33 8.13
CA ALA A 83 14.05 -0.45 8.56
C ALA A 83 14.81 -1.11 7.39
N ARG A 84 14.28 -1.09 6.16
CA ARG A 84 14.80 -1.82 4.98
C ARG A 84 14.97 -0.95 3.75
N PHE A 85 14.22 0.12 3.63
CA PHE A 85 14.13 0.98 2.45
C PHE A 85 14.17 2.45 2.83
N PRO A 86 14.57 3.35 1.92
CA PRO A 86 14.55 4.78 2.15
C PRO A 86 13.11 5.34 2.22
N ALA A 87 13.01 6.61 2.62
CA ALA A 87 11.74 7.30 2.86
C ALA A 87 10.84 7.38 1.62
N GLU A 88 11.42 7.38 0.43
CA GLU A 88 10.72 7.37 -0.87
C GLU A 88 9.80 6.15 -1.05
N ILE A 89 10.08 5.07 -0.34
CA ILE A 89 9.26 3.84 -0.33
C ILE A 89 8.41 3.76 0.93
N SER A 90 9.00 3.96 2.11
CA SER A 90 8.31 3.73 3.38
C SER A 90 7.27 4.81 3.73
N GLU A 91 7.52 6.07 3.40
CA GLU A 91 6.61 7.16 3.77
C GLU A 91 5.30 7.19 2.95
N PRO A 92 5.28 6.98 1.61
CA PRO A 92 4.02 6.82 0.89
C PRO A 92 3.15 5.69 1.47
N VAL A 93 3.76 4.57 1.87
CA VAL A 93 3.05 3.46 2.53
C VAL A 93 2.49 3.89 3.88
N ARG A 94 3.28 4.53 4.73
CA ARG A 94 2.84 5.06 6.02
C ARG A 94 1.67 6.04 5.90
N LEU A 95 1.56 6.74 4.77
CA LEU A 95 0.59 7.80 4.52
C LEU A 95 -0.64 7.36 3.72
N HIS A 96 -0.69 6.13 3.16
CA HIS A 96 -1.75 5.77 2.21
C HIS A 96 -3.16 5.74 2.84
N VAL A 97 -3.27 5.36 4.13
CA VAL A 97 -4.54 5.45 4.89
C VAL A 97 -4.94 6.92 5.11
N ALA A 98 -4.00 7.78 5.46
CA ALA A 98 -4.26 9.21 5.57
C ALA A 98 -4.66 9.82 4.20
N ALA A 99 -4.04 9.35 3.10
CA ALA A 99 -4.42 9.75 1.74
C ALA A 99 -5.86 9.36 1.39
N LYS A 100 -6.35 8.18 1.80
CA LYS A 100 -7.77 7.80 1.67
C LYS A 100 -8.69 8.79 2.38
N ARG A 101 -8.39 9.10 3.66
CA ARG A 101 -9.16 10.08 4.45
C ARG A 101 -9.16 11.47 3.81
N TYR A 102 -8.00 11.89 3.26
CA TYR A 102 -7.86 13.15 2.53
C TYR A 102 -8.73 13.16 1.27
N LEU A 103 -8.67 12.12 0.44
CA LEU A 103 -9.46 12.02 -0.79
C LEU A 103 -10.97 12.06 -0.51
N CYS A 104 -11.42 11.39 0.56
CA CYS A 104 -12.82 11.46 1.01
C CYS A 104 -13.25 12.88 1.40
N ALA A 105 -12.34 13.74 1.83
CA ALA A 105 -12.64 15.14 2.17
C ALA A 105 -12.52 16.08 0.96
N ALA A 106 -11.55 15.81 0.08
CA ALA A 106 -11.21 16.71 -1.03
C ALA A 106 -12.06 16.47 -2.29
N GLU A 107 -12.59 15.25 -2.45
CA GLU A 107 -13.32 14.82 -3.65
C GLU A 107 -14.70 14.27 -3.27
N PRO A 108 -15.80 15.00 -3.55
CA PRO A 108 -17.14 14.61 -3.09
C PRO A 108 -17.60 13.21 -3.51
N ASP A 109 -17.21 12.77 -4.70
CA ASP A 109 -17.64 11.49 -5.27
C ASP A 109 -16.69 10.32 -4.93
N TYR A 110 -15.54 10.59 -4.29
CA TYR A 110 -14.52 9.57 -4.04
C TYR A 110 -15.02 8.43 -3.13
N VAL A 111 -15.86 8.73 -2.14
CA VAL A 111 -16.41 7.72 -1.22
C VAL A 111 -17.20 6.66 -1.99
N ALA A 112 -17.89 7.03 -3.07
CA ALA A 112 -18.67 6.11 -3.90
C ALA A 112 -17.79 5.13 -4.71
N LEU A 113 -16.50 5.41 -4.85
CA LEU A 113 -15.54 4.54 -5.54
C LEU A 113 -14.91 3.50 -4.61
N LEU A 114 -15.06 3.65 -3.29
CA LEU A 114 -14.45 2.76 -2.30
C LEU A 114 -15.15 1.39 -2.27
N SER A 115 -14.36 0.32 -2.12
CA SER A 115 -14.87 -1.01 -1.82
C SER A 115 -15.54 -1.05 -0.42
N GLU A 116 -16.36 -2.10 -0.17
CA GLU A 116 -16.97 -2.31 1.15
C GLU A 116 -15.95 -2.37 2.26
N ALA A 117 -14.81 -3.07 2.04
CA ALA A 117 -13.71 -3.16 2.99
C ALA A 117 -13.06 -1.79 3.26
N SER A 118 -12.87 -0.97 2.20
CA SER A 118 -12.34 0.38 2.32
C SER A 118 -13.28 1.32 3.07
N VAL A 119 -14.60 1.22 2.86
CA VAL A 119 -15.61 1.99 3.61
C VAL A 119 -15.62 1.57 5.09
N HIS A 120 -15.60 0.24 5.37
CA HIS A 120 -15.54 -0.28 6.72
C HIS A 120 -14.30 0.25 7.46
N SER A 121 -13.11 0.11 6.88
CA SER A 121 -11.87 0.58 7.49
C SER A 121 -11.83 2.10 7.66
N LEU A 122 -12.39 2.88 6.72
CA LEU A 122 -12.52 4.34 6.84
C LEU A 122 -13.26 4.74 8.12
N SER A 123 -14.34 4.04 8.47
CA SER A 123 -15.10 4.31 9.70
C SER A 123 -14.29 4.10 10.97
N LYS A 124 -13.38 3.12 10.97
CA LYS A 124 -12.46 2.82 12.08
C LYS A 124 -11.27 3.79 12.16
N GLN A 125 -10.91 4.38 11.01
CA GLN A 125 -9.76 5.27 10.86
C GLN A 125 -10.08 6.75 11.11
N GLY A 126 -11.30 7.08 11.52
CA GLY A 126 -11.73 8.44 11.84
C GLY A 126 -12.48 9.17 10.72
N GLY A 127 -12.87 8.47 9.65
CA GLY A 127 -13.65 9.06 8.56
C GLY A 127 -12.86 10.02 7.66
N ALA A 128 -13.59 10.84 6.90
CA ALA A 128 -12.99 11.92 6.09
C ALA A 128 -12.27 12.94 6.98
N MET A 129 -11.20 13.54 6.46
CA MET A 129 -10.46 14.60 7.17
C MET A 129 -11.31 15.88 7.32
N SER A 130 -11.09 16.60 8.42
CA SER A 130 -11.50 18.00 8.50
C SER A 130 -10.68 18.87 7.52
N ALA A 131 -11.11 20.09 7.27
CA ALA A 131 -10.36 21.04 6.42
C ALA A 131 -8.95 21.32 6.96
N GLU A 132 -8.80 21.39 8.29
CA GLU A 132 -7.51 21.59 8.96
C GLU A 132 -6.61 20.35 8.81
N GLU A 133 -7.15 19.14 9.06
CA GLU A 133 -6.41 17.90 8.85
C GLU A 133 -5.96 17.74 7.39
N ALA A 134 -6.83 18.06 6.43
CA ALA A 134 -6.53 17.97 5.00
C ALA A 134 -5.41 18.95 4.59
N ALA A 135 -5.44 20.18 5.11
CA ALA A 135 -4.37 21.16 4.87
C ALA A 135 -3.04 20.69 5.47
N ALA A 136 -3.06 20.19 6.68
CA ALA A 136 -1.87 19.64 7.35
C ALA A 136 -1.31 18.41 6.63
N PHE A 137 -2.17 17.50 6.18
CA PHE A 137 -1.76 16.32 5.41
C PHE A 137 -1.08 16.73 4.09
N LYS A 138 -1.70 17.65 3.34
CA LYS A 138 -1.20 18.10 2.04
C LYS A 138 0.17 18.78 2.13
N ALA A 139 0.50 19.37 3.27
CA ALA A 139 1.80 19.99 3.53
C ALA A 139 2.92 18.99 3.91
N ARG A 140 2.59 17.71 4.13
CA ARG A 140 3.58 16.70 4.51
C ARG A 140 4.45 16.29 3.33
N PRO A 141 5.75 15.99 3.55
CA PRO A 141 6.55 15.27 2.58
C PRO A 141 5.84 13.96 2.16
N PHE A 142 5.96 13.59 0.90
CA PHE A 142 5.38 12.38 0.31
C PHE A 142 3.84 12.30 0.30
N ALA A 143 3.12 13.38 0.62
CA ALA A 143 1.65 13.41 0.56
C ALA A 143 1.14 13.20 -0.88
N ALA A 144 1.81 13.78 -1.88
CA ALA A 144 1.44 13.62 -3.28
C ALA A 144 1.63 12.17 -3.77
N GLU A 145 2.74 11.53 -3.38
CA GLU A 145 3.06 10.14 -3.67
C GLU A 145 2.04 9.20 -3.00
N ALA A 146 1.68 9.46 -1.76
CA ALA A 146 0.68 8.69 -1.03
C ALA A 146 -0.72 8.81 -1.66
N ILE A 147 -1.09 9.98 -2.18
CA ILE A 147 -2.35 10.18 -2.91
C ILE A 147 -2.35 9.36 -4.21
N ARG A 148 -1.27 9.37 -4.98
CA ARG A 148 -1.14 8.55 -6.19
C ARG A 148 -1.23 7.07 -5.85
N LEU A 149 -0.45 6.61 -4.86
CA LEU A 149 -0.48 5.24 -4.36
C LEU A 149 -1.90 4.82 -3.98
N ARG A 150 -2.62 5.66 -3.23
CA ARG A 150 -3.99 5.36 -2.82
C ARG A 150 -4.94 5.16 -4.01
N ARG A 151 -4.80 5.89 -5.08
CA ARG A 151 -5.63 5.71 -6.27
C ARG A 151 -5.37 4.37 -6.97
N TRP A 152 -4.11 3.92 -7.01
CA TRP A 152 -3.76 2.60 -7.54
C TRP A 152 -4.26 1.47 -6.63
N ASP A 153 -4.18 1.64 -5.32
CA ASP A 153 -4.77 0.72 -4.34
C ASP A 153 -6.28 0.52 -4.62
N ASP A 154 -7.03 1.61 -4.80
CA ASP A 154 -8.46 1.50 -5.13
C ASP A 154 -8.72 0.80 -6.49
N GLY A 155 -7.83 0.97 -7.45
CA GLY A 155 -7.92 0.35 -8.78
C GLY A 155 -7.41 -1.09 -8.86
N GLY A 156 -6.61 -1.54 -7.90
CA GLY A 156 -5.91 -2.83 -7.93
C GLY A 156 -6.75 -4.04 -7.47
N LYS A 157 -8.05 -4.11 -7.81
CA LYS A 157 -9.00 -5.10 -7.26
C LYS A 157 -9.78 -5.85 -8.35
N VAL A 158 -9.16 -6.09 -9.49
CA VAL A 158 -9.79 -6.73 -10.66
C VAL A 158 -9.43 -8.22 -10.69
N ARG A 159 -10.42 -9.09 -10.67
CA ARG A 159 -10.19 -10.56 -10.75
C ARG A 159 -9.64 -10.98 -12.10
N GLY A 160 -8.65 -11.87 -12.08
CA GLY A 160 -8.16 -12.56 -13.27
C GLY A 160 -7.37 -11.68 -14.24
N ILE A 161 -6.94 -10.48 -13.82
CA ILE A 161 -6.05 -9.66 -14.64
C ILE A 161 -4.62 -10.20 -14.57
N GLU A 162 -3.96 -10.30 -15.71
CA GLU A 162 -2.54 -10.66 -15.77
C GLU A 162 -1.67 -9.46 -15.42
N VAL A 163 -0.74 -9.65 -14.50
CA VAL A 163 0.22 -8.63 -14.06
C VAL A 163 1.62 -9.27 -13.93
N PRO A 164 2.70 -8.47 -13.93
CA PRO A 164 4.04 -8.98 -13.68
C PRO A 164 4.11 -9.77 -12.36
N THR A 165 4.88 -10.85 -12.34
CA THR A 165 5.05 -11.68 -11.15
C THR A 165 5.89 -10.95 -10.09
N PHE A 166 5.77 -11.38 -8.82
CA PHE A 166 6.57 -10.84 -7.72
C PHE A 166 8.08 -10.95 -8.02
N GLU A 167 8.53 -12.04 -8.64
CA GLU A 167 9.92 -12.26 -9.04
C GLU A 167 10.46 -11.13 -9.93
N SER A 168 9.62 -10.52 -10.75
CA SER A 168 10.04 -9.40 -11.63
C SER A 168 10.49 -8.14 -10.88
N TYR A 169 10.23 -8.05 -9.59
CA TYR A 169 10.64 -6.94 -8.72
C TYR A 169 11.94 -7.22 -7.95
N ARG A 170 12.54 -8.43 -8.07
CA ARG A 170 13.76 -8.82 -7.35
C ARG A 170 14.90 -7.80 -7.50
N ALA A 171 15.21 -7.41 -8.73
CA ALA A 171 16.27 -6.45 -9.01
C ALA A 171 15.99 -5.06 -8.39
N ALA A 172 14.77 -4.57 -8.49
CA ALA A 172 14.36 -3.29 -7.91
C ALA A 172 14.43 -3.33 -6.37
N ILE A 173 13.92 -4.38 -5.74
CA ILE A 173 14.01 -4.57 -4.28
C ILE A 173 15.47 -4.59 -3.84
N GLY A 174 16.34 -5.32 -4.57
CA GLY A 174 17.77 -5.36 -4.29
C GLY A 174 18.45 -4.00 -4.40
N THR A 175 18.11 -3.22 -5.43
CA THR A 175 18.67 -1.88 -5.67
C THR A 175 18.25 -0.87 -4.59
N TRP A 176 17.01 -0.91 -4.16
CA TRP A 176 16.45 0.07 -3.21
C TRP A 176 16.59 -0.32 -1.74
N SER A 177 16.99 -1.57 -1.44
CA SER A 177 17.24 -1.94 -0.05
C SER A 177 18.45 -1.19 0.51
N THR A 178 18.29 -0.61 1.71
CA THR A 178 19.33 0.23 2.37
C THR A 178 20.47 -0.59 3.00
N TYR A 179 20.42 -1.90 2.89
CA TYR A 179 21.45 -2.79 3.41
C TYR A 179 22.35 -3.30 2.27
N CYS A 180 23.46 -2.62 2.08
CA CYS A 180 24.64 -3.16 1.39
C CYS A 180 25.51 -3.94 2.38
#